data_15cc5b30bb8a92196488ed900f8117f7
#
_entry.id   15cc5b30bb8a92196488ed900f8117f7
#
_cell.length_a   1.000
_cell.length_b   1.000
_cell.length_c   1.000
_cell.angle_alpha   90.00
_cell.angle_beta   90.00
_cell.angle_gamma   90.00
#
_symmetry.space_group_name_H-M   'P 1'
#
loop_
_entity.id
_entity.type
_entity.pdbx_description
1 polymer ?
#
loop_
_entity_poly.entity_id
_entity_poly.type
_entity_poly.pdbx_seq_one_letter_code
_entity_poly.pdbx_strand_id
1 'polypeptide(L)'
;MTMAAHDSSARWRTFFTEAKEAEIVLLLSKQSENAVLDITFHELQAFDPEFAEDVLKDPRKIINNGRTTLTEICRERGEDLDCLIRVGELPKDSRRDLRDMGSRDIEMLRSAEVICTKISEIKPRIHRAVFQCENCGHTIEMIQENERELKEPLKCPDETGCGESAGRSGGTRFNLVMNVSRMVNNQWIEVQEVPENVPSGAQPSRGQVLVEGDLVNKHLPGQRVVINVIPVVHSEVKRNKKTPMFDIIYHLVSSEHESTPFTEIKISDEDRQAIIDIGSRHDLLQLMQRSIAPSVYATGVVHFVKRSLALQLFGGVSRVNKDATRSRGDIHIL
;
A
#
# COMPACT_ATOMS: atom_id res chain seq x y z
N MET A 1 23.36 19.93 -1.01
CA MET A 1 22.27 18.99 -0.65
C MET A 1 21.51 19.36 0.63
N THR A 2 22.04 20.15 1.54
CA THR A 2 21.43 20.53 2.83
C THR A 2 20.36 21.64 2.75
N MET A 3 20.44 22.58 1.80
CA MET A 3 19.47 23.69 1.68
C MET A 3 18.06 23.23 1.26
N ALA A 4 17.91 22.33 0.31
CA ALA A 4 16.61 21.85 -0.17
C ALA A 4 15.86 20.99 0.87
N ALA A 5 16.57 20.34 1.80
CA ALA A 5 15.95 19.56 2.89
C ALA A 5 15.37 20.46 3.98
N HIS A 6 16.05 21.56 4.30
CA HIS A 6 15.55 22.58 5.24
C HIS A 6 14.28 23.27 4.71
N ASP A 7 14.21 23.51 3.40
CA ASP A 7 13.04 24.12 2.77
C ASP A 7 11.81 23.20 2.85
N SER A 8 11.95 21.92 2.55
CA SER A 8 10.81 20.96 2.61
C SER A 8 10.30 20.75 4.04
N SER A 9 11.15 20.69 5.05
CA SER A 9 10.72 20.55 6.45
C SER A 9 9.98 21.79 6.95
N ALA A 10 10.41 22.99 6.56
CA ALA A 10 9.74 24.24 6.88
C ALA A 10 8.34 24.31 6.23
N ARG A 11 8.22 23.92 4.94
CA ARG A 11 6.94 23.85 4.23
C ARG A 11 5.98 22.85 4.89
N TRP A 12 6.47 21.66 5.27
CA TRP A 12 5.68 20.69 6.02
C TRP A 12 5.19 21.24 7.35
N ARG A 13 6.07 21.91 8.11
CA ARG A 13 5.68 22.48 9.42
C ARG A 13 4.56 23.51 9.26
N THR A 14 4.64 24.39 8.25
CA THR A 14 3.59 25.36 7.94
C THR A 14 2.30 24.67 7.54
N PHE A 15 2.36 23.67 6.65
CA PHE A 15 1.20 22.90 6.21
C PHE A 15 0.50 22.21 7.40
N PHE A 16 1.24 21.57 8.29
CA PHE A 16 0.68 20.89 9.45
C PHE A 16 0.02 21.84 10.44
N THR A 17 0.61 23.04 10.64
CA THR A 17 0.05 24.04 11.55
C THR A 17 -1.16 24.77 10.98
N GLU A 18 -1.19 25.02 9.68
CA GLU A 18 -2.27 25.79 9.05
C GLU A 18 -3.43 24.93 8.54
N ALA A 19 -3.10 23.79 7.92
CA ALA A 19 -4.12 22.97 7.24
C ALA A 19 -4.54 21.71 8.03
N LYS A 20 -3.67 21.14 8.88
CA LYS A 20 -3.89 19.83 9.51
C LYS A 20 -3.89 19.86 11.05
N GLU A 21 -3.98 21.02 11.66
CA GLU A 21 -3.96 21.19 13.12
C GLU A 21 -5.02 20.33 13.82
N ALA A 22 -6.26 20.36 13.34
CA ALA A 22 -7.37 19.61 13.95
C ALA A 22 -7.15 18.08 13.86
N GLU A 23 -6.63 17.60 12.73
CA GLU A 23 -6.36 16.17 12.54
C GLU A 23 -5.19 15.69 13.41
N ILE A 24 -4.16 16.51 13.59
CA ILE A 24 -3.03 16.22 14.48
C ILE A 24 -3.49 16.15 15.93
N VAL A 25 -4.36 17.04 16.37
CA VAL A 25 -4.95 16.96 17.72
C VAL A 25 -5.74 15.68 17.92
N LEU A 26 -6.49 15.25 16.90
CA LEU A 26 -7.22 13.98 16.93
C LEU A 26 -6.27 12.77 16.96
N LEU A 27 -5.15 12.80 16.24
CA LEU A 27 -4.14 11.75 16.29
C LEU A 27 -3.53 11.61 17.67
N LEU A 28 -3.19 12.73 18.33
CA LEU A 28 -2.66 12.73 19.67
C LEU A 28 -3.66 12.16 20.69
N SER A 29 -4.96 12.39 20.48
CA SER A 29 -6.01 11.89 21.40
C SER A 29 -6.23 10.37 21.31
N LYS A 30 -5.90 9.74 20.18
CA LYS A 30 -6.19 8.31 19.93
C LYS A 30 -5.18 7.33 20.55
N GLN A 31 -4.03 7.80 21.05
CA GLN A 31 -2.95 6.97 21.66
C GLN A 31 -2.64 5.69 20.86
N SER A 32 -2.67 5.76 19.55
CA SER A 32 -2.35 4.63 18.67
C SER A 32 -0.84 4.53 18.51
N GLU A 33 -0.28 3.33 18.63
CA GLU A 33 1.16 3.08 18.45
C GLU A 33 1.67 3.56 17.05
N ASN A 34 0.79 3.59 16.05
CA ASN A 34 1.07 4.11 14.71
C ASN A 34 0.07 5.22 14.39
N ALA A 35 0.52 6.45 14.48
CA ALA A 35 -0.26 7.61 14.06
C ALA A 35 -0.14 7.79 12.54
N VAL A 36 -1.25 7.66 11.83
CA VAL A 36 -1.29 7.84 10.37
C VAL A 36 -2.04 9.11 10.05
N LEU A 37 -1.40 10.00 9.28
CA LEU A 37 -2.01 11.20 8.75
C LEU A 37 -2.24 11.03 7.25
N ASP A 38 -3.50 10.99 6.85
CA ASP A 38 -3.91 10.95 5.46
C ASP A 38 -3.98 12.38 4.91
N ILE A 39 -3.36 12.59 3.76
CA ILE A 39 -3.29 13.88 3.07
C ILE A 39 -3.72 13.64 1.62
N THR A 40 -4.66 14.44 1.14
CA THR A 40 -5.02 14.41 -0.27
C THR A 40 -4.07 15.30 -1.08
N PHE A 41 -3.77 14.89 -2.31
CA PHE A 41 -2.95 15.72 -3.20
C PHE A 41 -3.57 17.10 -3.44
N HIS A 42 -4.89 17.18 -3.46
CA HIS A 42 -5.62 18.43 -3.62
C HIS A 42 -5.36 19.41 -2.47
N GLU A 43 -5.24 18.94 -1.23
CA GLU A 43 -4.90 19.78 -0.08
C GLU A 43 -3.49 20.36 -0.19
N LEU A 44 -2.52 19.53 -0.63
CA LEU A 44 -1.16 19.99 -0.90
C LEU A 44 -1.11 21.02 -2.03
N GLN A 45 -1.86 20.79 -3.10
CA GLN A 45 -1.93 21.68 -4.25
C GLN A 45 -2.61 23.01 -3.90
N ALA A 46 -3.62 22.99 -3.03
CA ALA A 46 -4.28 24.19 -2.56
C ALA A 46 -3.39 25.04 -1.63
N PHE A 47 -2.51 24.39 -0.87
CA PHE A 47 -1.55 25.04 0.02
C PHE A 47 -0.36 25.63 -0.76
N ASP A 48 0.34 24.80 -1.54
CA ASP A 48 1.50 25.20 -2.35
C ASP A 48 1.60 24.29 -3.58
N PRO A 49 1.26 24.78 -4.79
CA PRO A 49 1.31 23.98 -6.02
C PRO A 49 2.72 23.47 -6.36
N GLU A 50 3.78 24.24 -6.10
CA GLU A 50 5.16 23.82 -6.37
C GLU A 50 5.56 22.67 -5.43
N PHE A 51 5.18 22.79 -4.16
CA PHE A 51 5.45 21.77 -3.18
C PHE A 51 4.71 20.45 -3.49
N ALA A 52 3.47 20.53 -3.96
CA ALA A 52 2.70 19.36 -4.41
C ALA A 52 3.39 18.65 -5.59
N GLU A 53 3.92 19.41 -6.56
CA GLU A 53 4.70 18.83 -7.66
C GLU A 53 6.02 18.20 -7.19
N ASP A 54 6.69 18.80 -6.23
CA ASP A 54 7.91 18.25 -5.64
C ASP A 54 7.65 16.92 -4.96
N VAL A 55 6.50 16.76 -4.27
CA VAL A 55 6.05 15.48 -3.69
C VAL A 55 5.90 14.40 -4.76
N LEU A 56 5.45 14.73 -5.97
CA LEU A 56 5.36 13.77 -7.08
C LEU A 56 6.73 13.38 -7.64
N LYS A 57 7.69 14.31 -7.65
CA LYS A 57 9.01 14.14 -8.26
C LYS A 57 10.02 13.45 -7.34
N ASP A 58 10.02 13.76 -6.04
CA ASP A 58 10.92 13.18 -5.02
C ASP A 58 10.14 12.76 -3.77
N PRO A 59 9.18 11.81 -3.91
CA PRO A 59 8.26 11.47 -2.83
C PRO A 59 8.97 10.89 -1.60
N ARG A 60 9.99 10.03 -1.79
CA ARG A 60 10.68 9.39 -0.67
C ARG A 60 11.29 10.41 0.28
N LYS A 61 12.05 11.34 -0.26
CA LYS A 61 12.72 12.36 0.53
C LYS A 61 11.73 13.30 1.20
N ILE A 62 10.75 13.79 0.44
CA ILE A 62 9.80 14.79 0.93
C ILE A 62 8.83 14.19 1.96
N ILE A 63 8.29 12.99 1.72
CA ILE A 63 7.43 12.30 2.69
C ILE A 63 8.21 11.93 3.95
N ASN A 64 9.47 11.48 3.85
CA ASN A 64 10.30 11.20 5.02
C ASN A 64 10.58 12.46 5.84
N ASN A 65 10.87 13.60 5.19
CA ASN A 65 11.01 14.88 5.89
C ASN A 65 9.71 15.29 6.59
N GLY A 66 8.56 15.06 5.94
CA GLY A 66 7.24 15.28 6.54
C GLY A 66 7.02 14.40 7.78
N ARG A 67 7.35 13.11 7.70
CA ARG A 67 7.27 12.19 8.86
C ARG A 67 8.12 12.67 10.03
N THR A 68 9.37 13.06 9.76
CA THR A 68 10.27 13.59 10.78
C THR A 68 9.69 14.85 11.42
N THR A 69 9.23 15.81 10.61
CA THR A 69 8.63 17.06 11.08
C THR A 69 7.34 16.80 11.89
N LEU A 70 6.47 15.87 11.45
CA LEU A 70 5.26 15.52 12.18
C LEU A 70 5.58 14.85 13.51
N THR A 71 6.57 13.95 13.54
CA THR A 71 7.06 13.31 14.79
C THR A 71 7.64 14.35 15.76
N GLU A 72 8.37 15.35 15.25
CA GLU A 72 8.88 16.45 16.07
C GLU A 72 7.74 17.29 16.66
N ILE A 73 6.72 17.63 15.88
CA ILE A 73 5.53 18.35 16.34
C ILE A 73 4.79 17.57 17.43
N CYS A 74 4.63 16.25 17.25
CA CYS A 74 4.01 15.40 18.28
C CYS A 74 4.84 15.38 19.57
N ARG A 75 6.17 15.28 19.46
CA ARG A 75 7.08 15.30 20.61
C ARG A 75 7.08 16.64 21.35
N GLU A 76 7.02 17.76 20.62
CA GLU A 76 6.87 19.10 21.20
C GLU A 76 5.57 19.24 22.02
N ARG A 77 4.54 18.43 21.67
CA ARG A 77 3.25 18.37 22.38
C ARG A 77 3.20 17.31 23.50
N GLY A 78 4.31 16.64 23.75
CA GLY A 78 4.47 15.68 24.86
C GLY A 78 4.20 14.22 24.52
N GLU A 79 3.98 13.88 23.24
CA GLU A 79 3.72 12.52 22.79
C GLU A 79 4.84 12.03 21.84
N ASP A 80 5.46 10.89 22.18
CA ASP A 80 6.51 10.27 21.34
C ASP A 80 5.88 9.20 20.41
N LEU A 81 5.21 9.67 19.36
CA LEU A 81 4.54 8.84 18.38
C LEU A 81 5.39 8.70 17.11
N ASP A 82 5.42 7.49 16.54
CA ASP A 82 6.00 7.29 15.20
C ASP A 82 4.91 7.57 14.14
N CYS A 83 4.98 8.75 13.53
CA CYS A 83 3.96 9.22 12.61
C CYS A 83 4.22 8.71 11.19
N LEU A 84 3.16 8.29 10.50
CA LEU A 84 3.16 7.94 9.08
C LEU A 84 2.36 8.97 8.29
N ILE A 85 2.82 9.29 7.10
CA ILE A 85 2.09 10.16 6.16
C ILE A 85 1.70 9.34 4.95
N ARG A 86 0.42 9.44 4.56
CA ARG A 86 -0.15 8.85 3.36
C ARG A 86 -0.62 9.94 2.44
N VAL A 87 -0.16 9.92 1.19
CA VAL A 87 -0.60 10.87 0.16
C VAL A 87 -1.49 10.12 -0.82
N GLY A 88 -2.76 10.53 -0.89
CA GLY A 88 -3.78 9.94 -1.75
C GLY A 88 -4.39 10.94 -2.73
N GLU A 89 -5.37 10.48 -3.49
CA GLU A 89 -6.12 11.26 -4.49
C GLU A 89 -5.20 11.99 -5.48
N LEU A 90 -4.27 11.25 -6.07
CA LEU A 90 -3.31 11.81 -6.99
C LEU A 90 -3.98 12.34 -8.27
N PRO A 91 -3.41 13.40 -8.92
CA PRO A 91 -3.96 13.96 -10.14
C PRO A 91 -3.96 12.92 -11.27
N LYS A 92 -4.91 13.06 -12.20
CA LYS A 92 -5.06 12.15 -13.34
C LYS A 92 -3.79 12.02 -14.19
N ASP A 93 -2.99 13.06 -14.25
CA ASP A 93 -1.73 13.08 -15.00
C ASP A 93 -0.65 12.16 -14.37
N SER A 94 -0.79 11.83 -13.10
CA SER A 94 0.07 10.86 -12.40
C SER A 94 -0.36 9.40 -12.62
N ARG A 95 -1.54 9.18 -13.21
CA ARG A 95 -2.06 7.83 -13.45
C ARG A 95 -1.34 7.17 -14.62
N ARG A 96 -0.88 5.95 -14.41
CA ARG A 96 -0.18 5.11 -15.41
C ARG A 96 -0.67 3.68 -15.30
N ASP A 97 -0.74 2.99 -16.44
CA ASP A 97 -0.91 1.55 -16.43
C ASP A 97 0.42 0.87 -16.05
N LEU A 98 0.38 -0.31 -15.43
CA LEU A 98 1.61 -0.99 -14.98
C LEU A 98 2.60 -1.24 -16.13
N ARG A 99 2.09 -1.50 -17.34
CA ARG A 99 2.89 -1.70 -18.55
C ARG A 99 3.65 -0.47 -19.01
N ASP A 100 3.10 0.71 -18.72
CA ASP A 100 3.65 2.00 -19.15
C ASP A 100 4.59 2.59 -18.09
N MET A 101 4.59 2.02 -16.87
CA MET A 101 5.53 2.41 -15.83
C MET A 101 6.94 1.92 -16.17
N GLY A 102 7.82 2.84 -16.55
CA GLY A 102 9.18 2.55 -17.00
C GLY A 102 10.23 3.43 -16.34
N SER A 103 11.37 3.54 -17.01
CA SER A 103 12.55 4.27 -16.49
C SER A 103 12.29 5.74 -16.12
N ARG A 104 11.28 6.36 -16.71
CA ARG A 104 10.91 7.77 -16.43
C ARG A 104 10.12 7.94 -15.13
N ASP A 105 9.50 6.86 -14.64
CA ASP A 105 8.63 6.88 -13.46
C ASP A 105 9.35 6.40 -12.19
N ILE A 106 10.61 5.92 -12.34
CA ILE A 106 11.43 5.45 -11.23
C ILE A 106 11.61 6.59 -10.21
N GLU A 107 11.40 6.25 -8.92
CA GLU A 107 11.45 7.15 -7.76
C GLU A 107 10.40 8.30 -7.80
N MET A 108 9.41 8.24 -8.70
CA MET A 108 8.30 9.20 -8.75
C MET A 108 7.03 8.60 -8.14
N LEU A 109 6.17 9.44 -7.58
CA LEU A 109 4.87 9.03 -7.08
C LEU A 109 3.88 8.90 -8.25
N ARG A 110 3.36 7.69 -8.47
CA ARG A 110 2.43 7.34 -9.54
C ARG A 110 1.20 6.64 -9.01
N SER A 111 0.11 6.76 -9.72
CA SER A 111 -1.14 6.06 -9.43
C SER A 111 -1.42 5.01 -10.50
N ALA A 112 -1.89 3.83 -10.10
CA ALA A 112 -2.32 2.77 -11.02
C ALA A 112 -3.57 2.08 -10.50
N GLU A 113 -4.46 1.74 -11.43
CA GLU A 113 -5.61 0.89 -11.16
C GLU A 113 -5.23 -0.57 -11.42
N VAL A 114 -5.43 -1.40 -10.40
CA VAL A 114 -4.97 -2.78 -10.42
C VAL A 114 -5.93 -3.73 -9.71
N ILE A 115 -5.78 -5.03 -9.98
CA ILE A 115 -6.44 -6.11 -9.25
C ILE A 115 -5.38 -6.83 -8.42
N CYS A 116 -5.63 -7.01 -7.12
CA CYS A 116 -4.79 -7.82 -6.26
C CYS A 116 -4.96 -9.30 -6.61
N THR A 117 -3.90 -9.99 -6.99
CA THR A 117 -3.98 -11.42 -7.39
C THR A 117 -3.52 -12.35 -6.29
N LYS A 118 -2.42 -12.02 -5.62
CA LYS A 118 -1.88 -12.80 -4.50
C LYS A 118 -1.41 -11.89 -3.39
N ILE A 119 -1.50 -12.41 -2.17
CA ILE A 119 -1.04 -11.73 -0.96
C ILE A 119 -0.14 -12.69 -0.20
N SER A 120 1.06 -12.22 0.18
CA SER A 120 1.99 -13.00 0.99
C SER A 120 1.61 -12.99 2.47
N GLU A 121 2.30 -13.82 3.24
CA GLU A 121 2.28 -13.73 4.70
C GLU A 121 2.91 -12.40 5.16
N ILE A 122 2.48 -11.94 6.34
CA ILE A 122 3.04 -10.75 6.99
C ILE A 122 4.40 -11.14 7.57
N LYS A 123 5.43 -10.33 7.28
CA LYS A 123 6.77 -10.52 7.82
C LYS A 123 7.25 -9.23 8.49
N PRO A 124 7.76 -9.29 9.73
CA PRO A 124 8.40 -8.14 10.33
C PRO A 124 9.72 -7.83 9.61
N ARG A 125 9.95 -6.57 9.27
CA ARG A 125 11.18 -6.03 8.70
C ARG A 125 11.79 -5.01 9.63
N ILE A 126 13.09 -5.01 9.78
CA ILE A 126 13.80 -3.98 10.52
C ILE A 126 13.79 -2.71 9.68
N HIS A 127 13.11 -1.67 10.15
CA HIS A 127 13.13 -0.34 9.54
C HIS A 127 14.27 0.51 10.11
N ARG A 128 14.48 0.43 11.42
CA ARG A 128 15.52 1.17 12.13
C ARG A 128 16.37 0.17 12.92
N ALA A 129 17.56 -0.10 12.42
CA ALA A 129 18.50 -1.04 13.01
C ALA A 129 19.43 -0.32 13.99
N VAL A 130 19.58 -0.87 15.17
CA VAL A 130 20.58 -0.42 16.15
C VAL A 130 21.72 -1.42 16.21
N PHE A 131 22.92 -0.97 15.88
CA PHE A 131 24.13 -1.77 15.92
C PHE A 131 25.01 -1.35 17.10
N GLN A 132 25.60 -2.31 17.76
CA GLN A 132 26.57 -2.07 18.82
C GLN A 132 27.97 -2.45 18.35
N CYS A 133 28.91 -1.53 18.50
CA CYS A 133 30.31 -1.76 18.22
C CYS A 133 30.92 -2.74 19.26
N GLU A 134 31.59 -3.80 18.82
CA GLU A 134 32.23 -4.78 19.74
C GLU A 134 33.37 -4.16 20.55
N ASN A 135 34.10 -3.20 19.98
CA ASN A 135 35.30 -2.66 20.63
C ASN A 135 34.97 -1.64 21.73
N CYS A 136 34.04 -0.72 21.49
CA CYS A 136 33.75 0.36 22.44
C CYS A 136 32.34 0.33 23.04
N GLY A 137 31.47 -0.58 22.58
CA GLY A 137 30.08 -0.67 23.03
C GLY A 137 29.17 0.45 22.55
N HIS A 138 29.68 1.40 21.74
CA HIS A 138 28.86 2.49 21.19
C HIS A 138 27.75 1.96 20.30
N THR A 139 26.58 2.56 20.38
CA THR A 139 25.41 2.17 19.59
C THR A 139 25.20 3.15 18.43
N ILE A 140 25.00 2.56 17.24
CA ILE A 140 24.79 3.28 15.98
C ILE A 140 23.41 2.94 15.47
N GLU A 141 22.60 3.94 15.23
CA GLU A 141 21.28 3.77 14.65
C GLU A 141 21.32 4.04 13.15
N MET A 142 20.76 3.12 12.37
CA MET A 142 20.70 3.22 10.90
C MET A 142 19.30 2.89 10.37
N ILE A 143 18.78 3.74 9.48
CA ILE A 143 17.56 3.47 8.74
C ILE A 143 17.89 2.48 7.61
N GLN A 144 17.10 1.42 7.52
CA GLN A 144 17.23 0.39 6.50
C GLN A 144 16.28 0.69 5.34
N GLU A 145 16.83 1.26 4.27
CA GLU A 145 16.06 1.62 3.07
C GLU A 145 15.84 0.42 2.13
N ASN A 146 16.77 -0.55 2.16
CA ASN A 146 16.71 -1.73 1.30
C ASN A 146 15.86 -2.83 1.97
N GLU A 147 14.94 -3.42 1.21
CA GLU A 147 14.03 -4.45 1.72
C GLU A 147 14.66 -5.85 1.78
N ARG A 148 15.74 -6.09 1.04
CA ARG A 148 16.37 -7.42 0.88
C ARG A 148 17.72 -7.54 1.57
N GLU A 149 18.41 -6.43 1.78
CA GLU A 149 19.77 -6.42 2.34
C GLU A 149 19.82 -5.53 3.57
N LEU A 150 20.33 -6.08 4.67
CA LEU A 150 20.62 -5.34 5.88
C LEU A 150 21.97 -4.61 5.69
N LYS A 151 21.94 -3.27 5.73
CA LYS A 151 23.15 -2.46 5.71
C LYS A 151 23.73 -2.33 7.10
N GLU A 152 25.00 -2.76 7.24
CA GLU A 152 25.77 -2.59 8.47
C GLU A 152 26.60 -1.30 8.43
N PRO A 153 26.92 -0.70 9.60
CA PRO A 153 27.82 0.45 9.67
C PRO A 153 29.19 0.11 9.12
N LEU A 154 29.78 1.00 8.34
CA LEU A 154 31.13 0.85 7.78
C LEU A 154 32.23 1.30 8.75
N LYS A 155 31.90 2.21 9.66
CA LYS A 155 32.84 2.84 10.61
C LYS A 155 32.11 3.20 11.90
N CYS A 156 32.79 3.04 13.03
CA CYS A 156 32.35 3.60 14.30
C CYS A 156 32.64 5.12 14.31
N PRO A 157 31.76 5.99 14.83
CA PRO A 157 32.01 7.43 14.88
C PRO A 157 33.30 7.77 15.62
N ASP A 158 34.05 8.77 15.13
CA ASP A 158 35.30 9.22 15.74
C ASP A 158 35.07 10.01 17.05
N GLU A 159 33.99 10.78 17.11
CA GLU A 159 33.71 11.70 18.24
C GLU A 159 33.06 10.99 19.44
N THR A 160 32.21 9.99 19.17
CA THR A 160 31.39 9.32 20.21
C THR A 160 31.76 7.83 20.39
N GLY A 161 32.56 7.28 19.49
CA GLY A 161 32.99 5.87 19.47
C GLY A 161 34.50 5.71 19.37
N CYS A 162 34.94 4.56 18.87
CA CYS A 162 36.38 4.24 18.75
C CYS A 162 37.01 4.63 17.40
N GLY A 163 36.24 5.12 16.43
CA GLY A 163 36.72 5.51 15.12
C GLY A 163 37.19 4.37 14.21
N GLU A 164 37.04 3.11 14.63
CA GLU A 164 37.48 1.98 13.85
C GLU A 164 36.53 1.59 12.73
N SER A 165 37.10 1.18 11.60
CA SER A 165 36.31 0.73 10.44
C SER A 165 35.89 -0.74 10.59
N ALA A 166 34.79 -1.13 9.97
CA ALA A 166 34.37 -2.52 9.87
C ALA A 166 35.38 -3.35 9.07
N GLY A 167 35.81 -4.50 9.59
CA GLY A 167 36.76 -5.35 8.87
C GLY A 167 37.01 -6.70 9.54
N ARG A 168 37.35 -7.70 8.71
CA ARG A 168 37.65 -9.06 9.18
C ARG A 168 39.09 -9.21 9.74
N SER A 169 39.99 -8.30 9.40
CA SER A 169 41.40 -8.35 9.81
C SER A 169 41.80 -7.03 10.45
N GLY A 170 41.61 -6.91 11.76
CA GLY A 170 41.99 -5.77 12.57
C GLY A 170 40.96 -4.62 12.67
N GLY A 171 39.75 -4.80 12.12
CA GLY A 171 38.65 -3.84 12.28
C GLY A 171 37.64 -4.27 13.34
N THR A 172 36.69 -3.37 13.64
CA THR A 172 35.60 -3.67 14.57
C THR A 172 34.48 -4.43 13.88
N ARG A 173 33.66 -5.12 14.69
CA ARG A 173 32.40 -5.74 14.27
C ARG A 173 31.22 -4.99 14.86
N PHE A 174 30.11 -5.05 14.17
CA PHE A 174 28.88 -4.45 14.62
C PHE A 174 27.83 -5.53 14.85
N ASN A 175 27.34 -5.63 16.07
CA ASN A 175 26.30 -6.59 16.41
C ASN A 175 24.93 -5.88 16.36
N LEU A 176 23.98 -6.51 15.66
CA LEU A 176 22.61 -6.02 15.62
C LEU A 176 21.91 -6.26 16.98
N VAL A 177 21.41 -5.19 17.58
CA VAL A 177 20.68 -5.25 18.85
C VAL A 177 19.18 -5.27 18.58
N MET A 178 18.60 -6.47 18.50
CA MET A 178 17.20 -6.69 18.13
C MET A 178 16.21 -6.01 19.08
N ASN A 179 16.48 -6.03 20.39
CA ASN A 179 15.56 -5.51 21.42
C ASN A 179 15.34 -3.99 21.35
N VAL A 180 16.25 -3.27 20.73
CA VAL A 180 16.21 -1.80 20.60
C VAL A 180 15.89 -1.38 19.16
N SER A 181 16.06 -2.32 18.21
CA SER A 181 15.75 -2.08 16.81
C SER A 181 14.24 -2.03 16.59
N ARG A 182 13.78 -1.09 15.76
CA ARG A 182 12.35 -0.97 15.42
C ARG A 182 12.01 -1.78 14.19
N MET A 183 10.98 -2.59 14.29
CA MET A 183 10.44 -3.41 13.21
C MET A 183 9.13 -2.84 12.70
N VAL A 184 8.89 -3.00 11.40
CA VAL A 184 7.64 -2.66 10.73
C VAL A 184 7.12 -3.92 10.05
N ASN A 185 5.83 -4.18 10.16
CA ASN A 185 5.20 -5.26 9.41
C ASN A 185 5.22 -4.92 7.94
N ASN A 186 5.63 -5.88 7.10
CA ASN A 186 5.57 -5.77 5.67
C ASN A 186 4.82 -6.96 5.05
N GLN A 187 4.31 -6.74 3.87
CA GLN A 187 3.57 -7.74 3.11
C GLN A 187 3.80 -7.50 1.61
N TRP A 188 3.99 -8.57 0.86
CA TRP A 188 4.10 -8.52 -0.58
C TRP A 188 2.75 -8.82 -1.23
N ILE A 189 2.33 -7.98 -2.16
CA ILE A 189 1.11 -8.17 -2.94
C ILE A 189 1.51 -8.27 -4.41
N GLU A 190 1.06 -9.31 -5.08
CA GLU A 190 1.12 -9.41 -6.54
C GLU A 190 -0.14 -8.76 -7.11
N VAL A 191 0.05 -7.78 -7.97
CA VAL A 191 -1.02 -7.04 -8.63
C VAL A 191 -0.97 -7.26 -10.14
N GLN A 192 -2.11 -7.10 -10.78
CA GLN A 192 -2.28 -7.24 -12.22
C GLN A 192 -3.09 -6.06 -12.76
N GLU A 193 -2.81 -5.65 -13.99
CA GLU A 193 -3.66 -4.69 -14.70
C GLU A 193 -5.10 -5.16 -14.80
N VAL A 194 -6.00 -4.22 -14.76
CA VAL A 194 -7.43 -4.47 -14.96
C VAL A 194 -7.66 -4.93 -16.39
N PRO A 195 -8.28 -6.11 -16.63
CA PRO A 195 -8.43 -6.69 -17.97
C PRO A 195 -9.15 -5.77 -18.96
N GLU A 196 -10.05 -4.90 -18.49
CA GLU A 196 -10.81 -3.98 -19.31
C GLU A 196 -9.93 -2.87 -19.93
N ASN A 197 -8.83 -2.53 -19.26
CA ASN A 197 -7.88 -1.50 -19.72
C ASN A 197 -6.80 -2.08 -20.66
N VAL A 198 -6.74 -3.42 -20.79
CA VAL A 198 -5.73 -4.10 -21.60
C VAL A 198 -6.14 -4.11 -23.08
N PRO A 199 -5.27 -3.68 -24.01
CA PRO A 199 -5.55 -3.78 -25.44
C PRO A 199 -5.85 -5.21 -25.89
N SER A 200 -6.78 -5.36 -26.85
CA SER A 200 -7.16 -6.67 -27.37
C SER A 200 -5.96 -7.50 -27.84
N GLY A 201 -5.83 -8.72 -27.30
CA GLY A 201 -4.73 -9.64 -27.63
C GLY A 201 -3.45 -9.46 -26.82
N ALA A 202 -3.35 -8.45 -25.96
CA ALA A 202 -2.23 -8.29 -25.05
C ALA A 202 -2.47 -9.06 -23.73
N GLN A 203 -1.39 -9.51 -23.09
CA GLN A 203 -1.46 -10.06 -21.74
C GLN A 203 -1.41 -8.93 -20.71
N PRO A 204 -2.20 -9.00 -19.62
CA PRO A 204 -2.12 -8.05 -18.53
C PRO A 204 -0.74 -8.08 -17.88
N SER A 205 -0.15 -6.92 -17.67
CA SER A 205 1.10 -6.79 -16.90
C SER A 205 0.88 -7.09 -15.43
N ARG A 206 1.90 -7.64 -14.79
CA ARG A 206 1.91 -7.95 -13.35
C ARG A 206 3.03 -7.21 -12.67
N GLY A 207 2.81 -6.87 -11.41
CA GLY A 207 3.79 -6.19 -10.58
C GLY A 207 3.80 -6.72 -9.15
N GLN A 208 4.93 -6.53 -8.47
CA GLN A 208 5.06 -6.80 -7.05
C GLN A 208 5.00 -5.50 -6.27
N VAL A 209 4.06 -5.40 -5.34
CA VAL A 209 3.86 -4.24 -4.48
C VAL A 209 4.30 -4.59 -3.07
N LEU A 210 5.19 -3.77 -2.51
CA LEU A 210 5.57 -3.84 -1.10
C LEU A 210 4.64 -2.95 -0.29
N VAL A 211 3.99 -3.52 0.69
CA VAL A 211 3.05 -2.86 1.59
C VAL A 211 3.62 -2.86 3.00
N GLU A 212 3.62 -1.71 3.67
CA GLU A 212 4.20 -1.55 4.99
C GLU A 212 3.26 -0.85 5.98
N GLY A 213 3.44 -1.19 7.26
CA GLY A 213 2.78 -0.54 8.39
C GLY A 213 1.29 -0.80 8.46
N ASP A 214 0.51 0.26 8.49
CA ASP A 214 -0.94 0.25 8.64
C ASP A 214 -1.70 -0.29 7.42
N LEU A 215 -1.08 -0.29 6.24
CA LEU A 215 -1.67 -0.82 5.00
C LEU A 215 -1.62 -2.34 4.89
N VAL A 216 -0.84 -2.99 5.76
CA VAL A 216 -0.75 -4.45 5.81
C VAL A 216 -2.10 -5.05 6.16
N ASN A 217 -2.47 -6.13 5.45
CA ASN A 217 -3.72 -6.87 5.62
C ASN A 217 -5.02 -6.09 5.29
N LYS A 218 -4.92 -4.93 4.62
CA LYS A 218 -6.09 -4.17 4.16
C LYS A 218 -6.61 -4.60 2.78
N HIS A 219 -5.84 -5.35 2.02
CA HIS A 219 -6.17 -5.77 0.67
C HIS A 219 -6.63 -7.23 0.64
N LEU A 220 -7.52 -7.56 -0.28
CA LEU A 220 -8.01 -8.93 -0.48
C LEU A 220 -7.70 -9.42 -1.91
N PRO A 221 -7.41 -10.72 -2.10
CA PRO A 221 -7.28 -11.29 -3.43
C PRO A 221 -8.56 -11.10 -4.24
N GLY A 222 -8.41 -10.70 -5.50
CA GLY A 222 -9.52 -10.38 -6.40
C GLY A 222 -10.08 -8.96 -6.25
N GLN A 223 -9.61 -8.18 -5.30
CA GLN A 223 -10.06 -6.80 -5.08
C GLN A 223 -9.45 -5.85 -6.10
N ARG A 224 -10.29 -4.96 -6.66
CA ARG A 224 -9.89 -3.84 -7.52
C ARG A 224 -9.58 -2.64 -6.65
N VAL A 225 -8.39 -2.08 -6.83
CA VAL A 225 -7.90 -0.95 -6.02
C VAL A 225 -7.10 0.01 -6.90
N VAL A 226 -7.15 1.28 -6.55
CA VAL A 226 -6.22 2.28 -7.05
C VAL A 226 -5.07 2.36 -6.05
N ILE A 227 -3.86 2.07 -6.52
CA ILE A 227 -2.64 2.13 -5.71
C ILE A 227 -1.82 3.35 -6.07
N ASN A 228 -1.38 4.08 -5.06
CA ASN A 228 -0.42 5.17 -5.20
C ASN A 228 0.94 4.65 -4.78
N VAL A 229 1.87 4.56 -5.72
CA VAL A 229 3.12 3.80 -5.57
C VAL A 229 4.33 4.60 -6.02
N ILE A 230 5.48 4.24 -5.46
CA ILE A 230 6.79 4.69 -5.92
C ILE A 230 7.47 3.48 -6.58
N PRO A 231 7.66 3.48 -7.92
CA PRO A 231 8.43 2.45 -8.61
C PRO A 231 9.90 2.52 -8.23
N VAL A 232 10.48 1.41 -7.81
CA VAL A 232 11.87 1.30 -7.37
C VAL A 232 12.54 0.18 -8.13
N VAL A 233 13.81 0.38 -8.48
CA VAL A 233 14.58 -0.64 -9.19
C VAL A 233 15.34 -1.54 -8.25
N HIS A 234 15.25 -2.83 -8.51
CA HIS A 234 16.05 -3.85 -7.83
C HIS A 234 17.00 -4.52 -8.80
N SER A 235 18.29 -4.60 -8.41
CA SER A 235 19.28 -5.32 -9.20
C SER A 235 19.07 -6.83 -9.09
N GLU A 236 18.92 -7.52 -10.20
CA GLU A 236 19.02 -8.98 -10.25
C GLU A 236 20.49 -9.40 -10.04
N VAL A 237 20.76 -10.09 -8.94
CA VAL A 237 22.08 -10.69 -8.72
C VAL A 237 22.02 -12.15 -9.16
N LYS A 238 22.52 -12.47 -10.35
CA LYS A 238 22.70 -13.84 -10.82
C LYS A 238 24.16 -14.29 -10.59
N ARG A 239 24.37 -15.30 -9.76
CA ARG A 239 25.68 -15.95 -9.51
C ARG A 239 26.82 -14.95 -9.21
N ASN A 240 26.62 -14.01 -8.27
CA ASN A 240 27.58 -12.96 -7.91
C ASN A 240 27.97 -11.98 -9.03
N LYS A 241 27.24 -11.93 -10.15
CA LYS A 241 27.43 -10.92 -11.18
C LYS A 241 26.24 -9.97 -11.19
N LYS A 242 26.52 -8.67 -11.11
CA LYS A 242 25.50 -7.63 -11.29
C LYS A 242 25.11 -7.59 -12.77
N THR A 243 23.83 -7.74 -13.07
CA THR A 243 23.30 -7.57 -14.42
C THR A 243 22.90 -6.11 -14.65
N PRO A 244 22.96 -5.59 -15.87
CA PRO A 244 22.46 -4.24 -16.19
C PRO A 244 20.93 -4.17 -16.26
N MET A 245 20.22 -5.28 -16.06
CA MET A 245 18.77 -5.35 -16.06
C MET A 245 18.27 -5.29 -14.61
N PHE A 246 17.21 -4.53 -14.40
CA PHE A 246 16.61 -4.31 -13.09
C PHE A 246 15.13 -4.66 -13.14
N ASP A 247 14.65 -5.28 -12.08
CA ASP A 247 13.23 -5.46 -11.84
C ASP A 247 12.65 -4.22 -11.18
N ILE A 248 11.41 -3.86 -11.54
CA ILE A 248 10.67 -2.78 -10.89
C ILE A 248 9.81 -3.37 -9.80
N ILE A 249 9.96 -2.83 -8.59
CA ILE A 249 9.12 -3.11 -7.44
C ILE A 249 8.39 -1.82 -7.08
N TYR A 250 7.14 -1.94 -6.67
CA TYR A 250 6.29 -0.82 -6.34
C TYR A 250 6.16 -0.68 -4.82
N HIS A 251 6.58 0.44 -4.25
CA HIS A 251 6.35 0.75 -2.84
C HIS A 251 5.01 1.45 -2.66
N LEU A 252 4.11 0.86 -1.89
CA LEU A 252 2.79 1.41 -1.65
C LEU A 252 2.87 2.60 -0.69
N VAL A 253 2.42 3.76 -1.14
CA VAL A 253 2.27 4.96 -0.30
C VAL A 253 0.86 5.02 0.27
N SER A 254 -0.15 4.85 -0.56
CA SER A 254 -1.55 4.80 -0.17
C SER A 254 -2.35 3.95 -1.15
N SER A 255 -3.56 3.57 -0.77
CA SER A 255 -4.48 2.85 -1.64
C SER A 255 -5.89 3.35 -1.47
N GLU A 256 -6.62 3.43 -2.57
CA GLU A 256 -7.99 3.87 -2.62
C GLU A 256 -8.84 2.71 -3.16
N HIS A 257 -9.95 2.43 -2.50
CA HIS A 257 -10.87 1.41 -2.97
C HIS A 257 -11.84 2.04 -3.97
N GLU A 258 -11.86 1.51 -5.17
CA GLU A 258 -12.78 1.98 -6.22
C GLU A 258 -14.24 1.56 -5.98
N SER A 259 -14.43 0.51 -5.19
CA SER A 259 -15.75 0.02 -4.78
C SER A 259 -15.88 0.04 -3.27
N THR A 260 -16.94 0.67 -2.77
CA THR A 260 -17.36 0.47 -1.38
C THR A 260 -17.54 -1.02 -1.13
N PRO A 261 -16.92 -1.58 -0.06
CA PRO A 261 -17.17 -2.97 0.32
C PRO A 261 -18.67 -3.22 0.39
N PHE A 262 -19.13 -4.41 -0.02
CA PHE A 262 -20.57 -4.76 0.03
C PHE A 262 -21.20 -4.52 1.39
N THR A 263 -20.41 -4.55 2.47
CA THR A 263 -20.83 -4.25 3.85
C THR A 263 -21.12 -2.77 4.09
N GLU A 264 -20.63 -1.86 3.24
CA GLU A 264 -20.77 -0.41 3.39
C GLU A 264 -21.74 0.21 2.37
N ILE A 265 -22.32 -0.60 1.48
CA ILE A 265 -23.33 -0.14 0.53
C ILE A 265 -24.56 0.32 1.31
N LYS A 266 -24.77 1.63 1.34
CA LYS A 266 -26.01 2.22 1.88
C LYS A 266 -27.09 2.09 0.83
N ILE A 267 -28.03 1.18 1.08
CA ILE A 267 -29.23 1.02 0.24
C ILE A 267 -30.17 2.14 0.60
N SER A 268 -30.51 3.00 -0.37
CA SER A 268 -31.51 4.05 -0.17
C SER A 268 -32.91 3.43 0.01
N ASP A 269 -33.84 4.19 0.60
CA ASP A 269 -35.22 3.71 0.77
C ASP A 269 -35.91 3.50 -0.58
N GLU A 270 -35.56 4.30 -1.60
CA GLU A 270 -36.03 4.14 -2.98
C GLU A 270 -35.54 2.84 -3.60
N ASP A 271 -34.23 2.53 -3.46
CA ASP A 271 -33.63 1.28 -3.94
C ASP A 271 -34.27 0.07 -3.23
N ARG A 272 -34.49 0.20 -1.92
CA ARG A 272 -35.14 -0.86 -1.12
C ARG A 272 -36.53 -1.15 -1.63
N GLN A 273 -37.33 -0.12 -1.94
CA GLN A 273 -38.64 -0.29 -2.49
C GLN A 273 -38.59 -0.94 -3.88
N ALA A 274 -37.68 -0.48 -4.74
CA ALA A 274 -37.47 -1.06 -6.07
C ALA A 274 -37.07 -2.55 -6.01
N ILE A 275 -36.22 -2.94 -5.05
CA ILE A 275 -35.83 -4.34 -4.83
C ILE A 275 -37.03 -5.19 -4.41
N ILE A 276 -37.89 -4.68 -3.50
CA ILE A 276 -39.11 -5.36 -3.05
C ILE A 276 -40.07 -5.53 -4.22
N ASP A 277 -40.27 -4.50 -5.03
CA ASP A 277 -41.15 -4.52 -6.19
C ASP A 277 -40.67 -5.53 -7.25
N ILE A 278 -39.37 -5.59 -7.53
CA ILE A 278 -38.76 -6.60 -8.40
C ILE A 278 -38.92 -8.01 -7.80
N GLY A 279 -38.67 -8.15 -6.49
CA GLY A 279 -38.76 -9.42 -5.79
C GLY A 279 -40.18 -10.03 -5.76
N SER A 280 -41.22 -9.18 -5.81
CA SER A 280 -42.61 -9.62 -5.83
C SER A 280 -43.12 -10.08 -7.21
N ARG A 281 -42.32 -9.90 -8.26
CA ARG A 281 -42.70 -10.27 -9.63
C ARG A 281 -42.71 -11.80 -9.82
N HIS A 282 -43.75 -12.32 -10.44
CA HIS A 282 -43.86 -13.76 -10.79
C HIS A 282 -42.91 -14.16 -11.95
N ASP A 283 -42.43 -13.20 -12.75
CA ASP A 283 -41.47 -13.44 -13.84
C ASP A 283 -40.00 -13.15 -13.44
N LEU A 284 -39.70 -13.05 -12.12
CA LEU A 284 -38.40 -12.68 -11.57
C LEU A 284 -37.25 -13.52 -12.16
N LEU A 285 -37.40 -14.83 -12.22
CA LEU A 285 -36.36 -15.72 -12.74
C LEU A 285 -36.04 -15.47 -14.22
N GLN A 286 -37.07 -15.16 -15.02
CA GLN A 286 -36.88 -14.82 -16.45
C GLN A 286 -36.20 -13.45 -16.60
N LEU A 287 -36.59 -12.48 -15.75
CA LEU A 287 -35.98 -11.16 -15.73
C LEU A 287 -34.49 -11.25 -15.41
N MET A 288 -34.12 -12.01 -14.38
CA MET A 288 -32.73 -12.23 -14.00
C MET A 288 -31.92 -12.95 -15.08
N GLN A 289 -32.47 -13.97 -15.72
CA GLN A 289 -31.82 -14.63 -16.85
C GLN A 289 -31.53 -13.70 -18.02
N ARG A 290 -32.42 -12.72 -18.28
CA ARG A 290 -32.24 -11.72 -19.34
C ARG A 290 -31.20 -10.67 -18.96
N SER A 291 -31.06 -10.35 -17.67
CA SER A 291 -30.10 -9.36 -17.18
C SER A 291 -28.66 -9.90 -17.14
N ILE A 292 -28.48 -11.23 -17.02
CA ILE A 292 -27.14 -11.83 -17.05
C ILE A 292 -26.62 -11.89 -18.50
N ALA A 293 -25.50 -11.18 -18.75
CA ALA A 293 -24.86 -11.11 -20.05
C ALA A 293 -25.85 -10.84 -21.22
N PRO A 294 -26.52 -9.68 -21.25
CA PRO A 294 -27.60 -9.38 -22.20
C PRO A 294 -27.16 -9.46 -23.68
N SER A 295 -25.86 -9.20 -23.93
CA SER A 295 -25.25 -9.32 -25.26
C SER A 295 -25.14 -10.76 -25.79
N VAL A 296 -25.24 -11.75 -24.92
CA VAL A 296 -25.17 -13.17 -25.31
C VAL A 296 -26.56 -13.70 -25.56
N TYR A 297 -26.87 -14.02 -26.82
CA TYR A 297 -28.18 -14.57 -27.20
C TYR A 297 -28.39 -15.97 -26.59
N ALA A 298 -29.47 -16.14 -25.84
CA ALA A 298 -29.76 -17.36 -25.09
C ALA A 298 -30.62 -18.31 -25.91
N THR A 299 -30.01 -19.33 -26.49
CA THR A 299 -30.70 -20.47 -27.12
C THR A 299 -30.24 -21.76 -26.48
N GLY A 300 -31.16 -22.74 -26.35
CA GLY A 300 -30.84 -24.09 -25.89
C GLY A 300 -30.05 -24.13 -24.57
N VAL A 301 -28.84 -24.64 -24.61
CA VAL A 301 -27.96 -24.82 -23.43
C VAL A 301 -27.63 -23.52 -22.74
N VAL A 302 -27.44 -22.43 -23.47
CA VAL A 302 -27.07 -21.10 -22.89
C VAL A 302 -28.15 -20.59 -21.94
N HIS A 303 -29.41 -20.92 -22.19
CA HIS A 303 -30.50 -20.57 -21.31
C HIS A 303 -30.37 -21.23 -19.92
N PHE A 304 -29.98 -22.52 -19.89
CA PHE A 304 -29.71 -23.23 -18.64
C PHE A 304 -28.47 -22.66 -17.93
N VAL A 305 -27.42 -22.35 -18.66
CA VAL A 305 -26.21 -21.72 -18.08
C VAL A 305 -26.54 -20.39 -17.40
N LYS A 306 -27.28 -19.50 -18.07
CA LYS A 306 -27.71 -18.23 -17.49
C LYS A 306 -28.59 -18.41 -16.23
N ARG A 307 -29.45 -19.42 -16.24
CA ARG A 307 -30.28 -19.78 -15.08
C ARG A 307 -29.42 -20.28 -13.92
N SER A 308 -28.45 -21.13 -14.21
CA SER A 308 -27.51 -21.65 -13.20
C SER A 308 -26.67 -20.53 -12.59
N LEU A 309 -26.18 -19.58 -13.41
CA LEU A 309 -25.46 -18.40 -12.94
C LEU A 309 -26.34 -17.50 -12.05
N ALA A 310 -27.63 -17.30 -12.42
CA ALA A 310 -28.57 -16.58 -11.57
C ALA A 310 -28.72 -17.22 -10.20
N LEU A 311 -28.86 -18.55 -10.14
CA LEU A 311 -28.95 -19.29 -8.88
C LEU A 311 -27.65 -19.27 -8.08
N GLN A 312 -26.49 -19.27 -8.75
CA GLN A 312 -25.17 -19.13 -8.12
C GLN A 312 -25.03 -17.79 -7.39
N LEU A 313 -25.54 -16.69 -7.95
CA LEU A 313 -25.49 -15.37 -7.31
C LEU A 313 -26.23 -15.34 -5.97
N PHE A 314 -27.33 -16.11 -5.82
CA PHE A 314 -28.02 -16.22 -4.54
C PHE A 314 -27.30 -17.12 -3.55
N GLY A 315 -26.50 -18.07 -4.04
CA GLY A 315 -25.83 -19.06 -3.22
C GLY A 315 -26.79 -19.99 -2.50
N GLY A 316 -26.26 -20.78 -1.58
CA GLY A 316 -27.01 -21.59 -0.65
C GLY A 316 -26.75 -21.20 0.79
N VAL A 317 -27.50 -21.75 1.72
CA VAL A 317 -27.34 -21.47 3.15
C VAL A 317 -26.27 -22.39 3.74
N SER A 318 -25.22 -21.79 4.33
CA SER A 318 -24.26 -22.57 5.09
C SER A 318 -24.89 -23.09 6.38
N ARG A 319 -24.67 -24.37 6.69
CA ARG A 319 -25.21 -25.01 7.89
C ARG A 319 -24.08 -25.54 8.76
N VAL A 320 -24.22 -25.37 10.06
CA VAL A 320 -23.38 -26.02 11.06
C VAL A 320 -24.18 -27.21 11.60
N ASN A 321 -23.67 -28.42 11.41
CA ASN A 321 -24.27 -29.63 11.90
C ASN A 321 -24.07 -29.80 13.42
N LYS A 322 -24.78 -30.73 14.04
CA LYS A 322 -24.68 -30.98 15.49
C LYS A 322 -23.30 -31.47 15.95
N ASP A 323 -22.51 -32.00 15.03
CA ASP A 323 -21.11 -32.45 15.21
C ASP A 323 -20.06 -31.34 14.98
N ALA A 324 -20.51 -30.09 14.92
CA ALA A 324 -19.69 -28.90 14.59
C ALA A 324 -19.08 -28.89 13.17
N THR A 325 -19.41 -29.84 12.31
CA THR A 325 -19.01 -29.78 10.91
C THR A 325 -19.79 -28.70 10.18
N ARG A 326 -19.10 -27.95 9.30
CA ARG A 326 -19.70 -26.86 8.52
C ARG A 326 -19.93 -27.29 7.08
N SER A 327 -21.19 -27.32 6.65
CA SER A 327 -21.55 -27.48 5.24
C SER A 327 -21.51 -26.11 4.55
N ARG A 328 -20.80 -26.01 3.44
CA ARG A 328 -20.77 -24.80 2.64
C ARG A 328 -22.08 -24.59 1.90
N GLY A 329 -22.50 -23.33 1.77
CA GLY A 329 -23.63 -22.95 0.94
C GLY A 329 -23.24 -22.49 -0.46
N ASP A 330 -21.95 -22.46 -0.79
CA ASP A 330 -21.45 -21.94 -2.05
C ASP A 330 -21.77 -22.91 -3.20
N ILE A 331 -22.30 -22.35 -4.30
CA ILE A 331 -22.60 -23.09 -5.52
C ILE A 331 -21.46 -22.83 -6.51
N HIS A 332 -20.73 -23.86 -6.91
CA HIS A 332 -19.70 -23.82 -7.94
C HIS A 332 -20.24 -24.40 -9.24
N ILE A 333 -20.01 -23.70 -10.35
CA ILE A 333 -20.39 -24.13 -11.70
C ILE A 333 -19.09 -24.34 -12.47
N LEU A 334 -18.91 -25.54 -13.02
CA LEU A 334 -17.76 -25.95 -13.83
C LEU A 334 -18.18 -26.09 -15.29
#